data_24ca44a47dc55775e53a0ae93944d645
#
_entry.id   24ca44a47dc55775e53a0ae93944d645
#
_cell.length_a   1.000
_cell.length_b   1.000
_cell.length_c   1.000
_cell.angle_alpha   90.00
_cell.angle_beta   90.00
_cell.angle_gamma   90.00
#
_symmetry.space_group_name_H-M   'P 1'
#
loop_
_entity.id
_entity.type
_entity.pdbx_description
1 polymer ?
#
loop_
_entity_poly.entity_id
_entity_poly.type
_entity_poly.pdbx_seq_one_letter_code
_entity_poly.pdbx_strand_id
1 'polypeptide(L)'
;MKIGVISDTHDQIARVKKAIDIFNQEKVEIVIHCGDIVSPFTLQFYKKLNCPIKFLLGNNTGDILLHLKYAKNFGLRDYEFGTFFSLNLGGKKVAAYHGDNEEITGALIKCGDYDCVFSGHNHISRIEKIGKVISVNPGRLLDNYKEGANPPSIAVYDSNTHDAKLINVAD
;
A
#
# COMPACT_ATOMS: atom_id res chain seq x y z
N MET A 1 11.26 -8.07 -9.74
CA MET A 1 9.82 -7.75 -9.66
C MET A 1 9.65 -6.43 -8.90
N LYS A 2 8.96 -5.46 -9.51
CA LYS A 2 8.64 -4.20 -8.83
C LYS A 2 7.25 -4.24 -8.23
N ILE A 3 7.11 -3.82 -6.98
CA ILE A 3 5.86 -3.82 -6.20
C ILE A 3 5.56 -2.40 -5.79
N GLY A 4 4.38 -1.89 -6.17
CA GLY A 4 3.87 -0.61 -5.70
C GLY A 4 3.25 -0.76 -4.30
N VAL A 5 3.54 0.18 -3.42
CA VAL A 5 2.97 0.21 -2.06
C VAL A 5 2.32 1.57 -1.83
N ILE A 6 1.06 1.56 -1.46
CA ILE A 6 0.24 2.74 -1.17
C ILE A 6 -0.58 2.49 0.08
N SER A 7 -0.86 3.49 0.89
CA SER A 7 -1.65 3.39 2.10
C SER A 7 -2.37 4.69 2.42
N ASP A 8 -3.36 4.60 3.30
CA ASP A 8 -3.98 5.76 3.95
C ASP A 8 -4.39 6.84 2.94
N THR A 9 -5.11 6.38 1.90
CA THR A 9 -5.52 7.23 0.78
C THR A 9 -6.65 8.19 1.13
N HIS A 10 -7.50 7.83 2.11
CA HIS A 10 -8.56 8.68 2.67
C HIS A 10 -9.26 9.54 1.61
N ASP A 11 -9.68 8.91 0.52
CA ASP A 11 -10.42 9.54 -0.58
C ASP A 11 -9.72 10.71 -1.29
N GLN A 12 -8.39 10.81 -1.20
CA GLN A 12 -7.60 11.83 -1.90
C GLN A 12 -7.50 11.53 -3.40
N ILE A 13 -8.61 11.70 -4.12
CA ILE A 13 -8.81 11.23 -5.51
C ILE A 13 -7.72 11.74 -6.46
N ALA A 14 -7.31 13.00 -6.36
CA ALA A 14 -6.29 13.57 -7.22
C ALA A 14 -4.96 12.82 -7.06
N ARG A 15 -4.54 12.59 -5.81
CA ARG A 15 -3.31 11.89 -5.48
C ARG A 15 -3.38 10.39 -5.75
N VAL A 16 -4.55 9.76 -5.56
CA VAL A 16 -4.78 8.37 -6.00
C VAL A 16 -4.55 8.22 -7.50
N LYS A 17 -5.10 9.13 -8.32
CA LYS A 17 -4.87 9.12 -9.77
C LYS A 17 -3.40 9.30 -10.11
N LYS A 18 -2.72 10.27 -9.49
CA LYS A 18 -1.28 10.51 -9.68
C LYS A 18 -0.44 9.29 -9.27
N ALA A 19 -0.77 8.65 -8.14
CA ALA A 19 -0.11 7.43 -7.69
C ALA A 19 -0.25 6.29 -8.71
N ILE A 20 -1.44 6.09 -9.26
CA ILE A 20 -1.71 5.08 -10.29
C ILE A 20 -0.88 5.36 -11.56
N ASP A 21 -0.82 6.61 -12.02
CA ASP A 21 -0.02 7.00 -13.18
C ASP A 21 1.48 6.73 -12.94
N ILE A 22 1.98 7.03 -11.74
CA ILE A 22 3.37 6.74 -11.34
C ILE A 22 3.63 5.22 -11.32
N PHE A 23 2.73 4.42 -10.72
CA PHE A 23 2.89 2.97 -10.71
C PHE A 23 2.94 2.37 -12.12
N ASN A 24 2.11 2.86 -13.03
CA ASN A 24 2.12 2.45 -14.43
C ASN A 24 3.43 2.85 -15.13
N GLN A 25 3.96 4.07 -14.88
CA GLN A 25 5.24 4.53 -15.41
C GLN A 25 6.44 3.74 -14.87
N GLU A 26 6.43 3.43 -13.56
CA GLU A 26 7.44 2.60 -12.90
C GLU A 26 7.36 1.11 -13.34
N LYS A 27 6.27 0.74 -14.04
CA LYS A 27 5.99 -0.62 -14.50
C LYS A 27 5.96 -1.61 -13.33
N VAL A 28 5.25 -1.23 -12.25
CA VAL A 28 5.04 -2.17 -11.15
C VAL A 28 4.19 -3.34 -11.61
N GLU A 29 4.47 -4.51 -11.08
CA GLU A 29 3.85 -5.78 -11.49
C GLU A 29 2.69 -6.18 -10.57
N ILE A 30 2.60 -5.54 -9.41
CA ILE A 30 1.49 -5.64 -8.46
C ILE A 30 1.49 -4.39 -7.56
N VAL A 31 0.32 -3.98 -7.10
CA VAL A 31 0.17 -2.94 -6.07
C VAL A 31 -0.38 -3.58 -4.80
N ILE A 32 0.18 -3.21 -3.65
CA ILE A 32 -0.35 -3.51 -2.32
C ILE A 32 -0.85 -2.20 -1.71
N HIS A 33 -2.16 -2.11 -1.50
CA HIS A 33 -2.78 -1.03 -0.76
C HIS A 33 -2.87 -1.44 0.71
N CYS A 34 -2.11 -0.76 1.57
CA CYS A 34 -1.98 -1.12 2.98
C CYS A 34 -3.13 -0.62 3.88
N GLY A 35 -4.28 -0.28 3.31
CA GLY A 35 -5.49 0.03 4.08
C GLY A 35 -5.92 1.51 4.04
N ASP A 36 -7.05 1.78 4.67
CA ASP A 36 -7.68 3.11 4.79
C ASP A 36 -8.03 3.76 3.44
N ILE A 37 -8.87 3.04 2.67
CA ILE A 37 -9.45 3.55 1.41
C ILE A 37 -10.58 4.53 1.70
N VAL A 38 -11.40 4.25 2.71
CA VAL A 38 -12.61 4.92 3.20
C VAL A 38 -13.81 4.72 2.29
N SER A 39 -13.89 5.38 1.14
CA SER A 39 -15.07 5.29 0.28
C SER A 39 -14.92 4.23 -0.81
N PRO A 40 -15.90 3.31 -0.98
CA PRO A 40 -15.89 2.34 -2.05
C PRO A 40 -15.98 2.97 -3.45
N PHE A 41 -16.41 4.23 -3.56
CA PHE A 41 -16.47 4.92 -4.84
C PHE A 41 -15.09 5.26 -5.41
N THR A 42 -14.05 5.31 -4.58
CA THR A 42 -12.67 5.55 -5.04
C THR A 42 -12.09 4.38 -5.82
N LEU A 43 -12.64 3.17 -5.63
CA LEU A 43 -12.20 1.97 -6.36
C LEU A 43 -12.27 2.12 -7.88
N GLN A 44 -13.19 2.93 -8.41
CA GLN A 44 -13.30 3.17 -9.86
C GLN A 44 -12.01 3.68 -10.51
N PHE A 45 -11.14 4.35 -9.75
CA PHE A 45 -9.89 4.90 -10.28
C PHE A 45 -8.81 3.84 -10.43
N TYR A 46 -8.79 2.83 -9.55
CA TYR A 46 -7.80 1.74 -9.59
C TYR A 46 -7.94 0.82 -10.82
N LYS A 47 -9.08 0.86 -11.55
CA LYS A 47 -9.22 0.16 -12.83
C LYS A 47 -8.21 0.60 -13.90
N LYS A 48 -7.53 1.75 -13.70
CA LYS A 48 -6.49 2.26 -14.60
C LYS A 48 -5.11 1.67 -14.31
N LEU A 49 -4.95 0.88 -13.24
CA LEU A 49 -3.72 0.13 -13.02
C LEU A 49 -3.53 -0.90 -14.13
N ASN A 50 -2.29 -1.05 -14.59
CA ASN A 50 -1.89 -2.05 -15.58
C ASN A 50 -1.49 -3.39 -14.94
N CYS A 51 -1.69 -3.55 -13.64
CA CYS A 51 -1.29 -4.72 -12.85
C CYS A 51 -2.36 -5.05 -11.79
N PRO A 52 -2.31 -6.28 -11.20
CA PRO A 52 -3.13 -6.66 -10.06
C PRO A 52 -2.98 -5.73 -8.85
N ILE A 53 -4.01 -5.69 -8.02
CA ILE A 53 -3.97 -4.95 -6.75
C ILE A 53 -4.55 -5.78 -5.61
N LYS A 54 -3.89 -5.74 -4.45
CA LYS A 54 -4.41 -6.28 -3.19
C LYS A 54 -4.70 -5.15 -2.23
N PHE A 55 -5.91 -5.15 -1.66
CA PHE A 55 -6.37 -4.15 -0.72
C PHE A 55 -6.42 -4.74 0.69
N LEU A 56 -5.64 -4.21 1.59
CA LEU A 56 -5.86 -4.43 3.02
C LEU A 56 -7.05 -3.61 3.49
N LEU A 57 -7.84 -4.19 4.37
CA LEU A 57 -8.84 -3.47 5.15
C LEU A 57 -8.13 -2.81 6.33
N GLY A 58 -8.21 -1.50 6.42
CA GLY A 58 -7.70 -0.73 7.55
C GLY A 58 -8.79 -0.46 8.59
N ASN A 59 -8.50 0.38 9.57
CA ASN A 59 -9.48 0.81 10.58
C ASN A 59 -10.49 1.85 10.03
N ASN A 60 -10.22 2.48 8.87
CA ASN A 60 -11.14 3.39 8.16
C ASN A 60 -11.52 2.82 6.78
N THR A 61 -12.02 1.61 6.75
CA THR A 61 -12.37 0.94 5.48
C THR A 61 -13.75 1.35 4.95
N GLY A 62 -14.62 1.89 5.80
CA GLY A 62 -16.01 2.17 5.44
C GLY A 62 -16.84 0.90 5.27
N ASP A 63 -17.79 0.89 4.32
CA ASP A 63 -18.68 -0.27 4.09
C ASP A 63 -17.99 -1.34 3.23
N ILE A 64 -17.59 -2.44 3.88
CA ILE A 64 -16.87 -3.56 3.23
C ILE A 64 -17.73 -4.23 2.15
N LEU A 65 -19.03 -4.38 2.37
CA LEU A 65 -19.93 -5.00 1.39
C LEU A 65 -20.05 -4.16 0.13
N LEU A 66 -20.07 -2.83 0.29
CA LEU A 66 -20.03 -1.91 -0.85
C LEU A 66 -18.68 -1.96 -1.57
N HIS A 67 -17.55 -2.10 -0.88
CA HIS A 67 -16.25 -2.30 -1.53
C HIS A 67 -16.26 -3.52 -2.44
N LEU A 68 -16.72 -4.67 -1.97
CA LEU A 68 -16.82 -5.90 -2.76
C LEU A 68 -17.74 -5.73 -3.97
N LYS A 69 -18.91 -5.10 -3.77
CA LYS A 69 -19.88 -4.83 -4.83
C LYS A 69 -19.33 -3.89 -5.89
N TYR A 70 -18.72 -2.77 -5.47
CA TYR A 70 -18.25 -1.75 -6.39
C TYR A 70 -16.96 -2.15 -7.11
N ALA A 71 -16.06 -2.91 -6.49
CA ALA A 71 -14.90 -3.45 -7.18
C ALA A 71 -15.32 -4.24 -8.43
N LYS A 72 -16.34 -5.10 -8.29
CA LYS A 72 -16.93 -5.84 -9.41
C LYS A 72 -17.62 -4.91 -10.41
N ASN A 73 -18.47 -3.99 -9.93
CA ASN A 73 -19.26 -3.10 -10.78
C ASN A 73 -18.40 -2.13 -11.60
N PHE A 74 -17.30 -1.65 -11.05
CA PHE A 74 -16.36 -0.77 -11.75
C PHE A 74 -15.39 -1.51 -12.67
N GLY A 75 -15.45 -2.85 -12.67
CA GLY A 75 -14.63 -3.69 -13.54
C GLY A 75 -13.15 -3.69 -13.14
N LEU A 76 -12.86 -3.68 -11.83
CA LEU A 76 -11.51 -3.96 -11.36
C LEU A 76 -11.11 -5.37 -11.81
N ARG A 77 -9.87 -5.50 -12.24
CA ARG A 77 -9.31 -6.80 -12.64
C ARG A 77 -8.28 -7.23 -11.62
N ASP A 78 -8.22 -8.54 -11.37
CA ASP A 78 -7.17 -9.18 -10.56
C ASP A 78 -6.97 -8.46 -9.20
N TYR A 79 -8.05 -8.29 -8.45
CA TYR A 79 -8.06 -7.67 -7.13
C TYR A 79 -8.40 -8.68 -6.03
N GLU A 80 -7.93 -8.38 -4.84
CA GLU A 80 -8.25 -9.14 -3.62
C GLU A 80 -8.36 -8.21 -2.43
N PHE A 81 -9.31 -8.47 -1.52
CA PHE A 81 -9.43 -7.79 -0.23
C PHE A 81 -9.06 -8.75 0.91
N GLY A 82 -8.37 -8.25 1.91
CA GLY A 82 -8.00 -9.01 3.10
C GLY A 82 -7.60 -8.12 4.26
N THR A 83 -7.38 -8.72 5.42
CA THR A 83 -6.85 -8.02 6.60
C THR A 83 -5.36 -8.25 6.78
N PHE A 84 -4.84 -9.27 6.12
CA PHE A 84 -3.43 -9.65 6.13
C PHE A 84 -3.10 -10.41 4.85
N PHE A 85 -1.92 -10.16 4.29
CA PHE A 85 -1.37 -10.95 3.19
C PHE A 85 0.01 -11.49 3.54
N SER A 86 0.22 -12.78 3.25
CA SER A 86 1.53 -13.42 3.22
C SER A 86 1.77 -13.93 1.81
N LEU A 87 2.70 -13.33 1.08
CA LEU A 87 2.87 -13.49 -0.36
C LEU A 87 4.31 -13.87 -0.70
N ASN A 88 4.48 -14.60 -1.80
CA ASN A 88 5.78 -14.77 -2.45
C ASN A 88 5.81 -13.91 -3.71
N LEU A 89 6.58 -12.83 -3.70
CA LEU A 89 6.65 -11.85 -4.78
C LEU A 89 8.10 -11.69 -5.25
N GLY A 90 8.37 -12.12 -6.48
CA GLY A 90 9.72 -12.04 -7.07
C GLY A 90 10.79 -12.75 -6.24
N GLY A 91 10.45 -13.92 -5.66
CA GLY A 91 11.34 -14.71 -4.82
C GLY A 91 11.55 -14.19 -3.39
N LYS A 92 10.77 -13.20 -2.99
CA LYS A 92 10.77 -12.63 -1.62
C LYS A 92 9.49 -12.96 -0.89
N LYS A 93 9.58 -13.35 0.38
CA LYS A 93 8.43 -13.55 1.25
C LYS A 93 8.03 -12.22 1.87
N VAL A 94 6.85 -11.74 1.52
CA VAL A 94 6.33 -10.42 1.89
C VAL A 94 5.13 -10.57 2.81
N ALA A 95 5.15 -9.89 3.96
CA ALA A 95 3.96 -9.65 4.77
C ALA A 95 3.38 -8.27 4.47
N ALA A 96 2.06 -8.17 4.39
CA ALA A 96 1.38 -6.89 4.35
C ALA A 96 0.26 -6.87 5.40
N TYR A 97 0.27 -5.84 6.23
CA TYR A 97 -0.67 -5.60 7.33
C TYR A 97 -0.91 -4.10 7.45
N HIS A 98 -2.13 -3.68 7.80
CA HIS A 98 -2.42 -2.24 7.86
C HIS A 98 -1.52 -1.49 8.85
N GLY A 99 -1.28 -2.05 10.02
CA GLY A 99 -0.40 -1.46 11.02
C GLY A 99 -1.12 -0.83 12.22
N ASP A 100 -2.44 -1.02 12.31
CA ASP A 100 -3.29 -0.54 13.43
C ASP A 100 -2.97 -1.21 14.78
N ASN A 101 -2.18 -2.27 14.76
CA ASN A 101 -1.54 -2.83 15.95
C ASN A 101 -0.01 -2.88 15.76
N GLU A 102 0.71 -2.01 16.49
CA GLU A 102 2.16 -1.89 16.40
C GLU A 102 2.90 -3.14 16.87
N GLU A 103 2.33 -3.88 17.84
CA GLU A 103 2.94 -5.12 18.36
C GLU A 103 2.92 -6.21 17.29
N ILE A 104 1.80 -6.33 16.53
CA ILE A 104 1.70 -7.27 15.40
C ILE A 104 2.70 -6.88 14.31
N THR A 105 2.78 -5.60 13.94
CA THR A 105 3.74 -5.12 12.95
C THR A 105 5.17 -5.42 13.39
N GLY A 106 5.49 -5.14 14.65
CA GLY A 106 6.79 -5.45 15.24
C GLY A 106 7.11 -6.94 15.26
N ALA A 107 6.12 -7.79 15.54
CA ALA A 107 6.28 -9.26 15.52
C ALA A 107 6.55 -9.76 14.09
N LEU A 108 5.84 -9.26 13.07
CA LEU A 108 6.07 -9.61 11.67
C LEU A 108 7.49 -9.25 11.19
N ILE A 109 8.02 -8.11 11.65
CA ILE A 109 9.38 -7.69 11.33
C ILE A 109 10.43 -8.60 12.01
N LYS A 110 10.16 -9.02 13.26
CA LYS A 110 11.11 -9.74 14.11
C LYS A 110 11.04 -11.26 13.99
N CYS A 111 9.94 -11.83 13.47
CA CYS A 111 9.75 -13.29 13.43
C CYS A 111 10.77 -14.04 12.58
N GLY A 112 11.46 -13.35 11.67
CA GLY A 112 12.47 -13.95 10.79
C GLY A 112 11.90 -14.67 9.56
N ASP A 113 10.57 -14.74 9.43
CA ASP A 113 9.91 -15.46 8.32
C ASP A 113 9.78 -14.65 7.04
N TYR A 114 9.85 -13.32 7.11
CA TYR A 114 9.65 -12.43 5.98
C TYR A 114 10.94 -11.74 5.55
N ASP A 115 11.03 -11.46 4.25
CA ASP A 115 12.07 -10.62 3.67
C ASP A 115 11.64 -9.14 3.66
N CYS A 116 10.32 -8.91 3.56
CA CYS A 116 9.76 -7.55 3.53
C CYS A 116 8.45 -7.46 4.30
N VAL A 117 8.20 -6.34 4.97
CA VAL A 117 6.93 -6.04 5.66
C VAL A 117 6.42 -4.70 5.18
N PHE A 118 5.22 -4.68 4.58
CA PHE A 118 4.51 -3.46 4.17
C PHE A 118 3.45 -3.11 5.20
N SER A 119 3.39 -1.84 5.60
CA SER A 119 2.38 -1.33 6.55
C SER A 119 1.97 0.10 6.21
N GLY A 120 0.98 0.64 6.92
CA GLY A 120 0.47 2.02 6.84
C GLY A 120 0.14 2.56 8.22
N HIS A 121 -1.09 3.09 8.39
CA HIS A 121 -1.77 3.50 9.60
C HIS A 121 -1.20 4.74 10.30
N ASN A 122 0.08 4.77 10.68
CA ASN A 122 0.66 5.88 11.45
C ASN A 122 0.97 7.12 10.60
N HIS A 123 0.73 7.06 9.30
CA HIS A 123 0.92 8.16 8.34
C HIS A 123 2.36 8.66 8.19
N ILE A 124 3.35 7.90 8.66
CA ILE A 124 4.77 8.27 8.62
C ILE A 124 5.46 7.45 7.54
N SER A 125 5.83 8.12 6.44
CA SER A 125 6.58 7.46 5.38
C SER A 125 7.99 7.11 5.84
N ARG A 126 8.36 5.83 5.70
CA ARG A 126 9.69 5.34 6.06
C ARG A 126 10.05 4.05 5.33
N ILE A 127 11.33 3.85 5.13
CA ILE A 127 11.94 2.60 4.71
C ILE A 127 13.04 2.29 5.69
N GLU A 128 12.96 1.14 6.34
CA GLU A 128 13.92 0.71 7.36
C GLU A 128 14.42 -0.69 7.05
N LYS A 129 15.72 -0.91 7.17
CA LYS A 129 16.33 -2.22 7.10
C LYS A 129 16.62 -2.73 8.51
N ILE A 130 15.91 -3.78 8.91
CA ILE A 130 16.01 -4.39 10.24
C ILE A 130 16.52 -5.83 10.08
N GLY A 131 17.82 -6.03 10.27
CA GLY A 131 18.47 -7.29 9.90
C GLY A 131 18.36 -7.56 8.39
N LYS A 132 17.73 -8.68 8.01
CA LYS A 132 17.45 -9.01 6.60
C LYS A 132 16.14 -8.41 6.07
N VAL A 133 15.29 -7.92 6.97
CA VAL A 133 13.92 -7.47 6.61
C VAL A 133 13.93 -6.02 6.18
N ILE A 134 13.26 -5.71 5.07
CA ILE A 134 12.95 -4.34 4.68
C ILE A 134 11.51 -4.02 5.12
N SER A 135 11.37 -3.09 6.05
CA SER A 135 10.08 -2.53 6.47
C SER A 135 9.77 -1.29 5.66
N VAL A 136 8.61 -1.27 5.00
CA VAL A 136 8.15 -0.17 4.14
C VAL A 136 6.81 0.34 4.62
N ASN A 137 6.76 1.61 5.00
CA ASN A 137 5.51 2.35 5.17
C ASN A 137 5.51 3.50 4.14
N PRO A 138 4.60 3.54 3.18
CA PRO A 138 4.57 4.58 2.16
C PRO A 138 4.09 5.93 2.69
N GLY A 139 3.62 5.99 3.95
CA GLY A 139 2.96 7.15 4.52
C GLY A 139 1.49 7.21 4.12
N ARG A 140 1.01 8.41 3.83
CA ARG A 140 -0.39 8.70 3.51
C ARG A 140 -0.52 9.57 2.27
N LEU A 141 -1.74 9.69 1.73
CA LEU A 141 -2.07 10.65 0.67
C LEU A 141 -2.77 11.92 1.18
N LEU A 142 -3.07 12.00 2.47
CA LEU A 142 -3.66 13.19 3.10
C LEU A 142 -2.70 14.39 3.09
N ASP A 143 -3.28 15.60 3.15
CA ASP A 143 -2.50 16.82 3.37
C ASP A 143 -1.79 16.81 4.73
N ASN A 144 -0.76 17.63 4.84
CA ASN A 144 -0.05 17.82 6.09
C ASN A 144 -0.91 18.64 7.06
N TYR A 145 -1.40 18.00 8.11
CA TYR A 145 -2.10 18.67 9.20
C TYR A 145 -1.16 19.31 10.23
N LYS A 146 0.12 18.93 10.19
CA LYS A 146 1.13 19.41 11.14
C LYS A 146 2.36 19.88 10.38
N GLU A 147 2.92 21.00 10.83
CA GLU A 147 4.23 21.47 10.36
C GLU A 147 5.29 20.40 10.59
N GLY A 148 6.14 20.17 9.58
CA GLY A 148 7.19 19.13 9.60
C GLY A 148 6.72 17.70 9.30
N ALA A 149 5.43 17.46 9.01
CA ALA A 149 4.98 16.13 8.60
C ALA A 149 5.53 15.74 7.21
N ASN A 150 5.78 14.45 7.02
CA ASN A 150 6.19 13.91 5.72
C ASN A 150 5.17 14.29 4.63
N PRO A 151 5.63 14.64 3.42
CA PRO A 151 4.73 14.90 2.30
C PRO A 151 3.97 13.62 1.91
N PRO A 152 2.78 13.77 1.25
CA PRO A 152 2.07 12.63 0.69
C PRO A 152 2.96 11.79 -0.22
N SER A 153 3.00 10.49 0.00
CA SER A 153 3.93 9.61 -0.71
C SER A 153 3.38 8.20 -0.93
N ILE A 154 3.99 7.53 -1.89
CA ILE A 154 3.88 6.10 -2.19
C ILE A 154 5.27 5.48 -2.14
N ALA A 155 5.35 4.16 -2.20
CA ALA A 155 6.64 3.49 -2.33
C ALA A 155 6.68 2.52 -3.51
N VAL A 156 7.87 2.25 -4.01
CA VAL A 156 8.16 1.16 -4.95
C VAL A 156 9.26 0.31 -4.35
N TYR A 157 8.96 -0.96 -4.14
CA TYR A 157 9.93 -1.97 -3.70
C TYR A 157 10.35 -2.82 -4.90
N ASP A 158 11.65 -3.09 -5.06
CA ASP A 158 12.18 -4.00 -6.06
C ASP A 158 12.76 -5.26 -5.40
N SER A 159 12.13 -6.40 -5.65
CA SER A 159 12.58 -7.69 -5.10
C SER A 159 13.93 -8.15 -5.63
N ASN A 160 14.35 -7.69 -6.84
CA ASN A 160 15.62 -8.09 -7.42
C ASN A 160 16.81 -7.45 -6.69
N THR A 161 16.69 -6.16 -6.33
CA THR A 161 17.71 -5.44 -5.58
C THR A 161 17.51 -5.55 -4.08
N HIS A 162 16.34 -6.02 -3.65
CA HIS A 162 15.89 -6.03 -2.26
C HIS A 162 15.99 -4.64 -1.63
N ASP A 163 15.44 -3.64 -2.31
CA ASP A 163 15.45 -2.24 -1.91
C ASP A 163 14.13 -1.56 -2.23
N ALA A 164 13.87 -0.42 -1.62
CA ALA A 164 12.66 0.36 -1.82
C ALA A 164 12.97 1.86 -1.94
N LYS A 165 12.09 2.61 -2.62
CA LYS A 165 12.14 4.06 -2.69
C LYS A 165 10.78 4.67 -2.38
N LEU A 166 10.78 5.80 -1.67
CA LEU A 166 9.61 6.66 -1.52
C LEU A 166 9.50 7.60 -2.72
N ILE A 167 8.28 7.87 -3.16
CA ILE A 167 7.98 8.80 -4.25
C ILE A 167 6.92 9.78 -3.76
N ASN A 168 7.24 11.06 -3.78
CA ASN A 168 6.32 12.13 -3.40
C ASN A 168 5.21 12.27 -4.43
N VAL A 169 3.97 12.36 -3.95
CA VAL A 169 2.75 12.57 -4.76
C VAL A 169 2.03 13.88 -4.41
N ALA A 170 2.68 14.79 -3.69
CA ALA A 170 2.15 16.14 -3.46
C ALA A 170 1.91 16.87 -4.80
N ASP A 171 1.01 17.84 -4.78
CA ASP A 171 0.61 18.65 -5.94
C ASP A 171 1.74 19.56 -6.41
#